data_3d45e3a7ecc7060660a0368feae36510
#
_entry.id   3d45e3a7ecc7060660a0368feae36510
#
_cell.length_a   1.000
_cell.length_b   1.000
_cell.length_c   1.000
_cell.angle_alpha   90.00
_cell.angle_beta   90.00
_cell.angle_gamma   90.00
#
_symmetry.space_group_name_H-M   'P 1'
#
loop_
_entity.id
_entity.type
_entity.pdbx_description
1 polymer ?
#
loop_
_entity_poly.entity_id
_entity_poly.type
_entity_poly.pdbx_seq_one_letter_code
_entity_poly.pdbx_strand_id
1 'polypeptide(L)'
;MTTLRIAQLANFVGPVSGGMKVAIDALGKGYVAAGHERILVIPGPKDRITESESGITVEIAAPRVSAGYRMIATPWRALDILDRFRPTSIESSDKWTLTPAAGWASRRGIGSVLFSHERLDDMLTMWVRRQFGVAAAVGALNRRLSKSFDVVVVTSDYSAGEFADTGARLVKVPLGVDLETFNPNKREPGLPTPRPDDVLRLCYVGRMSHEKSPQLAVAAAPVSYTHLTLPTTPYV
;
A
#
# COMPACT_ATOMS: atom_id res chain seq x y z
N MET A 1 24.71 -15.70 -4.45
CA MET A 1 24.00 -14.41 -4.55
C MET A 1 24.37 -13.58 -3.34
N THR A 2 24.56 -12.28 -3.49
CA THR A 2 24.87 -11.41 -2.33
C THR A 2 23.58 -11.22 -1.53
N THR A 3 23.64 -11.47 -0.21
CA THR A 3 22.54 -11.21 0.70
C THR A 3 22.29 -9.71 0.80
N LEU A 4 21.07 -9.29 0.49
CA LEU A 4 20.62 -7.91 0.68
C LEU A 4 20.05 -7.73 2.09
N ARG A 5 20.15 -6.51 2.60
CA ARG A 5 19.50 -6.05 3.83
C ARG A 5 18.50 -4.98 3.45
N ILE A 6 17.23 -5.33 3.40
CA ILE A 6 16.15 -4.50 2.85
C ILE A 6 15.38 -3.87 3.99
N ALA A 7 15.29 -2.53 4.01
CA ALA A 7 14.48 -1.80 4.96
C ALA A 7 13.24 -1.24 4.29
N GLN A 8 12.07 -1.70 4.71
CA GLN A 8 10.78 -1.19 4.27
C GLN A 8 10.24 -0.19 5.30
N LEU A 9 9.78 0.96 4.82
CA LEU A 9 9.23 2.06 5.62
C LEU A 9 7.80 2.33 5.15
N ALA A 10 6.83 2.31 6.06
CA ALA A 10 5.44 2.58 5.68
C ALA A 10 4.67 3.26 6.81
N ASN A 11 3.89 4.28 6.45
CA ASN A 11 2.82 4.82 7.27
C ASN A 11 1.47 4.20 6.89
N PHE A 12 0.44 4.47 7.67
CA PHE A 12 -0.94 4.03 7.40
C PHE A 12 -1.12 2.50 7.32
N VAL A 13 -0.18 1.75 7.85
CA VAL A 13 -0.31 0.30 8.02
C VAL A 13 -0.97 0.02 9.36
N GLY A 14 -2.11 -0.61 9.33
CA GLY A 14 -2.89 -0.95 10.53
C GLY A 14 -3.55 -2.32 10.41
N PRO A 15 -4.22 -2.79 11.48
CA PRO A 15 -4.85 -4.12 11.50
C PRO A 15 -5.88 -4.33 10.37
N VAL A 16 -6.57 -3.24 9.99
CA VAL A 16 -7.60 -3.23 8.94
C VAL A 16 -7.11 -2.69 7.61
N SER A 17 -5.80 -2.50 7.44
CA SER A 17 -5.23 -2.04 6.17
C SER A 17 -5.39 -3.09 5.08
N GLY A 18 -5.79 -2.62 3.90
CA GLY A 18 -6.05 -3.46 2.74
C GLY A 18 -4.79 -3.79 1.92
N GLY A 19 -4.87 -3.55 0.59
CA GLY A 19 -3.87 -4.00 -0.39
C GLY A 19 -2.42 -3.64 -0.10
N MET A 20 -2.14 -2.44 0.44
CA MET A 20 -0.78 -2.02 0.77
C MET A 20 -0.13 -2.93 1.83
N LYS A 21 -0.87 -3.27 2.91
CA LYS A 21 -0.35 -4.18 3.94
C LYS A 21 -0.07 -5.56 3.36
N VAL A 22 -1.02 -6.09 2.57
CA VAL A 22 -0.86 -7.40 1.93
C VAL A 22 0.36 -7.42 1.00
N ALA A 23 0.56 -6.36 0.20
CA ALA A 23 1.72 -6.24 -0.68
C ALA A 23 3.04 -6.17 0.10
N ILE A 24 3.12 -5.37 1.17
CA ILE A 24 4.31 -5.25 2.02
C ILE A 24 4.65 -6.58 2.70
N ASP A 25 3.64 -7.28 3.21
CA ASP A 25 3.83 -8.59 3.86
C ASP A 25 4.27 -9.66 2.84
N ALA A 26 3.67 -9.69 1.64
CA ALA A 26 4.05 -10.61 0.57
C ALA A 26 5.49 -10.37 0.07
N LEU A 27 5.88 -9.11 -0.12
CA LEU A 27 7.26 -8.75 -0.46
C LEU A 27 8.23 -9.18 0.64
N GLY A 28 7.87 -8.94 1.92
CA GLY A 28 8.68 -9.35 3.06
C GLY A 28 8.93 -10.85 3.09
N LYS A 29 7.89 -11.67 2.93
CA LYS A 29 8.02 -13.13 2.81
C LYS A 29 8.92 -13.53 1.63
N GLY A 30 8.71 -12.90 0.47
CA GLY A 30 9.52 -13.16 -0.72
C GLY A 30 10.99 -12.84 -0.52
N TYR A 31 11.34 -11.73 0.13
CA TYR A 31 12.71 -11.36 0.43
C TYR A 31 13.39 -12.35 1.37
N VAL A 32 12.72 -12.73 2.46
CA VAL A 32 13.25 -13.71 3.42
C VAL A 32 13.41 -15.08 2.76
N ALA A 33 12.42 -15.53 1.98
CA ALA A 33 12.50 -16.78 1.24
C ALA A 33 13.64 -16.81 0.19
N ALA A 34 14.00 -15.63 -0.36
CA ALA A 34 15.15 -15.47 -1.25
C ALA A 34 16.49 -15.36 -0.52
N GLY A 35 16.53 -15.49 0.81
CA GLY A 35 17.74 -15.44 1.63
C GLY A 35 18.24 -14.04 1.95
N HIS A 36 17.34 -13.04 1.92
CA HIS A 36 17.64 -11.65 2.29
C HIS A 36 17.19 -11.34 3.71
N GLU A 37 17.84 -10.38 4.36
CA GLU A 37 17.39 -9.84 5.64
C GLU A 37 16.38 -8.71 5.39
N ARG A 38 15.27 -8.71 6.12
CA ARG A 38 14.26 -7.67 6.00
C ARG A 38 13.86 -7.07 7.34
N ILE A 39 13.77 -5.73 7.37
CA ILE A 39 13.14 -4.96 8.45
C ILE A 39 11.98 -4.14 7.90
N LEU A 40 10.86 -4.13 8.62
CA LEU A 40 9.73 -3.25 8.35
C LEU A 40 9.59 -2.24 9.49
N VAL A 41 9.56 -0.95 9.17
CA VAL A 41 9.32 0.13 10.14
C VAL A 41 7.95 0.73 9.89
N ILE A 42 7.06 0.63 10.87
CA ILE A 42 5.68 1.11 10.80
C ILE A 42 5.26 1.86 12.07
N PRO A 43 4.19 2.68 12.03
CA PRO A 43 3.64 3.28 13.23
C PRO A 43 2.87 2.25 14.07
N GLY A 44 3.03 2.32 15.37
CA GLY A 44 2.30 1.50 16.34
C GLY A 44 1.69 2.31 17.48
N PRO A 45 0.89 1.67 18.36
CA PRO A 45 0.39 2.29 19.59
C PRO A 45 1.49 2.47 20.63
N LYS A 46 2.53 1.67 20.57
CA LYS A 46 3.73 1.69 21.41
C LYS A 46 4.93 1.17 20.61
N ASP A 47 6.13 1.39 21.13
CA ASP A 47 7.34 0.80 20.57
C ASP A 47 7.30 -0.72 20.77
N ARG A 48 7.54 -1.45 19.72
CA ARG A 48 7.55 -2.91 19.74
C ARG A 48 8.44 -3.45 18.62
N ILE A 49 9.11 -4.53 18.88
CA ILE A 49 9.82 -5.31 17.87
C ILE A 49 9.21 -6.71 17.85
N THR A 50 8.89 -7.18 16.68
CA THR A 50 8.37 -8.54 16.44
C THR A 50 9.13 -9.18 15.29
N GLU A 51 9.31 -10.49 15.35
CA GLU A 51 9.91 -11.29 14.30
C GLU A 51 8.90 -12.30 13.77
N SER A 52 8.90 -12.52 12.47
CA SER A 52 7.98 -13.43 11.78
C SER A 52 8.67 -14.02 10.54
N GLU A 53 7.96 -14.87 9.82
CA GLU A 53 8.38 -15.38 8.51
C GLU A 53 8.66 -14.30 7.46
N SER A 54 8.13 -13.09 7.67
CA SER A 54 8.38 -11.91 6.80
C SER A 54 9.57 -11.07 7.26
N GLY A 55 10.34 -11.52 8.26
CA GLY A 55 11.44 -10.78 8.87
C GLY A 55 11.05 -9.96 10.09
N ILE A 56 11.86 -8.97 10.43
CA ILE A 56 11.69 -8.13 11.63
C ILE A 56 10.73 -6.98 11.33
N THR A 57 9.79 -6.74 12.24
CA THR A 57 8.92 -5.55 12.22
C THR A 57 9.18 -4.70 13.44
N VAL A 58 9.44 -3.41 13.24
CA VAL A 58 9.63 -2.40 14.28
C VAL A 58 8.47 -1.41 14.23
N GLU A 59 7.68 -1.40 15.27
CA GLU A 59 6.64 -0.41 15.48
C GLU A 59 7.22 0.78 16.25
N ILE A 60 7.02 1.98 15.74
CA ILE A 60 7.33 3.23 16.43
C ILE A 60 6.05 3.80 17.01
N ALA A 61 6.03 4.10 18.32
CA ALA A 61 4.90 4.79 18.95
C ALA A 61 4.55 6.07 18.18
N ALA A 62 3.33 6.15 17.67
CA ALA A 62 2.91 7.22 16.79
C ALA A 62 1.45 7.64 17.05
N PRO A 63 1.10 8.93 16.85
CA PRO A 63 -0.26 9.42 17.02
C PRO A 63 -1.22 8.82 15.99
N ARG A 64 -2.50 8.76 16.35
CA ARG A 64 -3.58 8.48 15.42
C ARG A 64 -3.86 9.73 14.58
N VAL A 65 -3.98 9.55 13.26
CA VAL A 65 -4.31 10.63 12.32
C VAL A 65 -5.71 10.49 11.72
N SER A 66 -6.25 9.26 11.74
CA SER A 66 -7.64 9.00 11.37
C SER A 66 -8.10 7.67 12.01
N ALA A 67 -9.38 7.31 11.79
CA ALA A 67 -9.93 6.06 12.30
C ALA A 67 -9.11 4.85 11.81
N GLY A 68 -8.39 4.20 12.72
CA GLY A 68 -7.59 3.01 12.44
C GLY A 68 -6.17 3.26 11.91
N TYR A 69 -5.79 4.50 11.60
CA TYR A 69 -4.46 4.80 11.04
C TYR A 69 -3.61 5.67 11.95
N ARG A 70 -2.31 5.38 11.94
CA ARG A 70 -1.26 6.14 12.62
C ARG A 70 -0.21 6.62 11.63
N MET A 71 0.55 7.65 12.00
CA MET A 71 1.62 8.19 11.18
C MET A 71 2.82 8.54 12.05
N ILE A 72 4.00 8.07 11.66
CA ILE A 72 5.27 8.42 12.30
C ILE A 72 5.54 9.91 12.04
N ALA A 73 5.36 10.74 13.06
CA ALA A 73 5.63 12.17 13.00
C ALA A 73 7.11 12.53 13.30
N THR A 74 7.88 11.53 13.70
CA THR A 74 9.29 11.67 14.15
C THR A 74 10.22 10.86 13.24
N PRO A 75 10.47 11.32 11.98
CA PRO A 75 11.23 10.53 10.99
C PRO A 75 12.64 10.16 11.47
N TRP A 76 13.27 10.98 12.31
CA TRP A 76 14.59 10.68 12.88
C TRP A 76 14.63 9.34 13.62
N ARG A 77 13.55 8.93 14.28
CA ARG A 77 13.47 7.61 14.94
C ARG A 77 13.56 6.46 13.94
N ALA A 78 12.93 6.63 12.77
CA ALA A 78 13.07 5.66 11.69
C ALA A 78 14.52 5.65 11.16
N LEU A 79 15.16 6.82 11.03
CA LEU A 79 16.56 6.91 10.60
C LEU A 79 17.52 6.24 11.60
N ASP A 80 17.29 6.40 12.91
CA ASP A 80 18.07 5.71 13.95
C ASP A 80 17.98 4.18 13.83
N ILE A 81 16.80 3.66 13.44
CA ILE A 81 16.62 2.23 13.17
C ILE A 81 17.41 1.82 11.93
N LEU A 82 17.38 2.62 10.86
CA LEU A 82 18.16 2.36 9.66
C LEU A 82 19.67 2.37 9.93
N ASP A 83 20.15 3.31 10.74
CA ASP A 83 21.57 3.38 11.13
C ASP A 83 22.02 2.09 11.89
N ARG A 84 21.16 1.53 12.71
CA ARG A 84 21.43 0.26 13.44
C ARG A 84 21.31 -0.96 12.53
N PHE A 85 20.31 -1.00 11.68
CA PHE A 85 20.06 -2.11 10.77
C PHE A 85 21.08 -2.15 9.64
N ARG A 86 21.63 -1.01 9.18
CA ARG A 86 22.56 -0.87 8.06
C ARG A 86 22.03 -1.53 6.77
N PRO A 87 20.93 -1.08 6.22
CA PRO A 87 20.36 -1.65 5.01
C PRO A 87 21.29 -1.45 3.81
N THR A 88 21.18 -2.35 2.83
CA THR A 88 21.78 -2.19 1.50
C THR A 88 20.82 -1.52 0.52
N SER A 89 19.52 -1.54 0.81
CA SER A 89 18.49 -0.79 0.09
C SER A 89 17.35 -0.42 1.02
N ILE A 90 16.66 0.68 0.68
CA ILE A 90 15.43 1.09 1.35
C ILE A 90 14.26 1.13 0.38
N GLU A 91 13.09 0.76 0.87
CA GLU A 91 11.81 0.89 0.18
C GLU A 91 10.85 1.71 1.04
N SER A 92 10.30 2.77 0.50
CA SER A 92 9.31 3.58 1.21
C SER A 92 7.95 3.48 0.52
N SER A 93 6.93 3.10 1.27
CA SER A 93 5.52 3.20 0.86
C SER A 93 4.86 4.48 1.39
N ASP A 94 5.67 5.42 1.85
CA ASP A 94 5.21 6.71 2.38
C ASP A 94 5.70 7.88 1.52
N LYS A 95 4.78 8.78 1.20
CA LYS A 95 5.05 10.00 0.44
C LYS A 95 5.14 11.26 1.32
N TRP A 96 5.06 11.11 2.65
CA TRP A 96 4.90 12.19 3.61
C TRP A 96 6.09 12.34 4.55
N THR A 97 5.98 11.77 5.73
CA THR A 97 6.90 12.01 6.84
C THR A 97 8.17 11.15 6.80
N LEU A 98 8.17 10.03 6.08
CA LEU A 98 9.33 9.13 5.97
C LEU A 98 10.20 9.42 4.74
N THR A 99 9.83 10.39 3.91
CA THR A 99 10.62 10.81 2.73
C THR A 99 12.06 11.24 3.04
N PRO A 100 12.42 11.75 4.25
CA PRO A 100 13.81 12.04 4.60
C PRO A 100 14.74 10.81 4.53
N ALA A 101 14.18 9.58 4.59
CA ALA A 101 14.96 8.35 4.44
C ALA A 101 15.65 8.25 3.07
N ALA A 102 15.04 8.79 2.00
CA ALA A 102 15.69 8.83 0.68
C ALA A 102 16.99 9.66 0.69
N GLY A 103 16.95 10.86 1.29
CA GLY A 103 18.16 11.68 1.45
C GLY A 103 19.18 11.06 2.39
N TRP A 104 18.74 10.31 3.41
CA TRP A 104 19.61 9.56 4.30
C TRP A 104 20.33 8.45 3.51
N ALA A 105 19.61 7.70 2.66
CA ALA A 105 20.14 6.63 1.82
C ALA A 105 21.13 7.17 0.77
N SER A 106 20.75 8.23 0.05
CA SER A 106 21.60 8.88 -0.96
C SER A 106 22.97 9.30 -0.40
N ARG A 107 23.01 9.92 0.79
CA ARG A 107 24.30 10.29 1.44
C ARG A 107 25.19 9.12 1.81
N ARG A 108 24.64 7.89 1.82
CA ARG A 108 25.36 6.66 2.18
C ARG A 108 25.60 5.74 0.98
N GLY A 109 25.19 6.16 -0.23
CA GLY A 109 25.29 5.33 -1.44
C GLY A 109 24.37 4.10 -1.39
N ILE A 110 23.27 4.17 -0.65
CA ILE A 110 22.28 3.11 -0.48
C ILE A 110 21.15 3.36 -1.48
N GLY A 111 20.76 2.33 -2.26
CA GLY A 111 19.66 2.41 -3.20
C GLY A 111 18.33 2.67 -2.51
N SER A 112 17.49 3.53 -3.12
CA SER A 112 16.21 3.93 -2.57
C SER A 112 15.06 3.77 -3.56
N VAL A 113 13.97 3.15 -3.11
CA VAL A 113 12.76 2.91 -3.88
C VAL A 113 11.57 3.56 -3.21
N LEU A 114 10.79 4.34 -3.97
CA LEU A 114 9.46 4.76 -3.58
C LEU A 114 8.43 3.80 -4.18
N PHE A 115 7.65 3.13 -3.34
CA PHE A 115 6.55 2.28 -3.78
C PHE A 115 5.25 3.08 -3.73
N SER A 116 4.77 3.51 -4.90
CA SER A 116 3.55 4.33 -4.99
C SER A 116 2.33 3.42 -5.12
N HIS A 117 1.67 3.15 -3.99
CA HIS A 117 0.46 2.35 -3.92
C HIS A 117 -0.81 3.15 -4.25
N GLU A 118 -0.82 4.45 -3.92
CA GLU A 118 -1.98 5.33 -4.04
C GLU A 118 -1.58 6.65 -4.69
N ARG A 119 -2.52 7.27 -5.39
CA ARG A 119 -2.33 8.60 -5.98
C ARG A 119 -2.59 9.68 -4.94
N LEU A 120 -1.71 10.68 -4.87
CA LEU A 120 -1.84 11.81 -3.93
C LEU A 120 -2.96 12.77 -4.32
N ASP A 121 -3.18 12.97 -5.61
CA ASP A 121 -4.24 13.82 -6.13
C ASP A 121 -5.63 13.28 -5.73
N ASP A 122 -5.86 11.97 -5.84
CA ASP A 122 -7.10 11.33 -5.41
C ASP A 122 -7.30 11.47 -3.89
N MET A 123 -6.24 11.27 -3.10
CA MET A 123 -6.31 11.43 -1.64
C MET A 123 -6.62 12.86 -1.23
N LEU A 124 -5.94 13.84 -1.80
CA LEU A 124 -6.09 15.25 -1.42
C LEU A 124 -7.41 15.84 -1.89
N THR A 125 -7.94 15.44 -3.05
CA THR A 125 -9.25 15.91 -3.54
C THR A 125 -10.40 15.46 -2.64
N MET A 126 -10.28 14.33 -1.96
CA MET A 126 -11.26 13.88 -0.97
C MET A 126 -11.24 14.72 0.33
N TRP A 127 -10.10 15.34 0.66
CA TRP A 127 -9.91 16.06 1.93
C TRP A 127 -10.04 17.58 1.79
N VAL A 128 -9.74 18.13 0.60
CA VAL A 128 -9.71 19.57 0.37
C VAL A 128 -10.88 19.99 -0.52
N ARG A 129 -11.87 20.64 0.06
CA ARG A 129 -13.05 21.19 -0.65
C ARG A 129 -12.71 22.26 -1.71
N ARG A 130 -11.54 22.90 -1.65
CA ARG A 130 -11.07 23.88 -2.62
C ARG A 130 -9.99 23.25 -3.50
N GLN A 131 -10.33 22.96 -4.74
CA GLN A 131 -9.42 22.36 -5.73
C GLN A 131 -8.32 23.30 -6.25
N PHE A 132 -8.41 24.61 -5.92
CA PHE A 132 -7.44 25.60 -6.41
C PHE A 132 -6.07 25.40 -5.74
N GLY A 133 -5.04 25.13 -6.54
CA GLY A 133 -3.66 24.96 -6.07
C GLY A 133 -3.29 23.53 -5.65
N VAL A 134 -4.24 22.62 -5.45
CA VAL A 134 -3.96 21.24 -5.04
C VAL A 134 -3.12 20.51 -6.10
N ALA A 135 -3.51 20.61 -7.37
CA ALA A 135 -2.76 19.99 -8.48
C ALA A 135 -1.32 20.48 -8.57
N ALA A 136 -1.09 21.79 -8.39
CA ALA A 136 0.25 22.38 -8.38
C ALA A 136 1.10 21.88 -7.20
N ALA A 137 0.49 21.78 -6.01
CA ALA A 137 1.15 21.28 -4.80
C ALA A 137 1.49 19.80 -4.93
N VAL A 138 0.58 18.97 -5.43
CA VAL A 138 0.81 17.57 -5.75
C VAL A 138 1.94 17.41 -6.77
N GLY A 139 1.88 18.16 -7.86
CA GLY A 139 2.93 18.14 -8.89
C GLY A 139 4.30 18.54 -8.33
N ALA A 140 4.37 19.55 -7.45
CA ALA A 140 5.62 19.93 -6.78
C ALA A 140 6.13 18.82 -5.85
N LEU A 141 5.24 18.20 -5.07
CA LEU A 141 5.59 17.07 -4.20
C LEU A 141 6.09 15.88 -5.01
N ASN A 142 5.38 15.49 -6.09
CA ASN A 142 5.79 14.38 -6.93
C ASN A 142 7.14 14.63 -7.62
N ARG A 143 7.40 15.84 -8.09
CA ARG A 143 8.74 16.22 -8.61
C ARG A 143 9.82 16.12 -7.53
N ARG A 144 9.52 16.50 -6.28
CA ARG A 144 10.45 16.36 -5.16
C ARG A 144 10.72 14.89 -4.87
N LEU A 145 9.68 14.05 -4.80
CA LEU A 145 9.80 12.61 -4.56
C LEU A 145 10.64 11.94 -5.66
N SER A 146 10.36 12.26 -6.93
CA SER A 146 11.08 11.74 -8.09
C SER A 146 12.57 12.06 -8.08
N LYS A 147 12.95 13.20 -7.51
CA LYS A 147 14.35 13.62 -7.34
C LYS A 147 15.02 13.00 -6.12
N SER A 148 14.23 12.59 -5.13
CA SER A 148 14.73 12.10 -3.85
C SER A 148 15.00 10.60 -3.87
N PHE A 149 14.21 9.83 -4.62
CA PHE A 149 14.34 8.38 -4.74
C PHE A 149 15.00 7.99 -6.07
N ASP A 150 15.79 6.92 -6.07
CA ASP A 150 16.46 6.42 -7.27
C ASP A 150 15.47 5.79 -8.26
N VAL A 151 14.41 5.16 -7.72
CA VAL A 151 13.37 4.49 -8.51
C VAL A 151 12.01 4.73 -7.86
N VAL A 152 10.99 4.95 -8.69
CA VAL A 152 9.59 4.95 -8.26
C VAL A 152 8.90 3.73 -8.87
N VAL A 153 8.43 2.83 -8.02
CA VAL A 153 7.64 1.67 -8.41
C VAL A 153 6.16 2.05 -8.39
N VAL A 154 5.48 1.76 -9.49
CA VAL A 154 4.03 1.99 -9.67
C VAL A 154 3.34 0.68 -9.98
N THR A 155 2.07 0.54 -9.59
CA THR A 155 1.34 -0.73 -9.71
C THR A 155 0.50 -0.84 -10.98
N SER A 156 0.25 0.29 -11.65
CA SER A 156 -0.59 0.37 -12.86
C SER A 156 -0.21 1.60 -13.71
N ASP A 157 -0.71 1.65 -14.94
CA ASP A 157 -0.55 2.83 -15.80
C ASP A 157 -1.28 4.05 -15.21
N TYR A 158 -2.39 3.83 -14.52
CA TYR A 158 -3.09 4.87 -13.79
C TYR A 158 -2.21 5.53 -12.72
N SER A 159 -1.53 4.72 -11.90
CA SER A 159 -0.60 5.25 -10.88
C SER A 159 0.68 5.84 -11.51
N ALA A 160 1.13 5.36 -12.67
CA ALA A 160 2.24 5.94 -13.41
C ALA A 160 1.96 7.37 -13.88
N GLY A 161 0.72 7.67 -14.26
CA GLY A 161 0.30 9.01 -14.71
C GLY A 161 0.55 10.12 -13.67
N GLU A 162 0.62 9.78 -12.39
CA GLU A 162 0.96 10.74 -11.32
C GLU A 162 2.39 11.30 -11.43
N PHE A 163 3.29 10.53 -12.05
CA PHE A 163 4.71 10.86 -12.20
C PHE A 163 5.13 11.16 -13.65
N ALA A 164 4.20 11.23 -14.60
CA ALA A 164 4.52 11.34 -16.04
C ALA A 164 5.46 12.51 -16.35
N ASP A 165 5.23 13.68 -15.73
CA ASP A 165 5.98 14.91 -16.02
C ASP A 165 7.04 15.23 -14.95
N THR A 166 7.50 14.24 -14.20
CA THR A 166 8.41 14.47 -13.08
C THR A 166 9.86 14.12 -13.38
N GLY A 167 10.12 13.40 -14.46
CA GLY A 167 11.44 12.84 -14.79
C GLY A 167 11.84 11.64 -13.91
N ALA A 168 10.89 11.04 -13.19
CA ALA A 168 11.14 9.86 -12.36
C ALA A 168 11.59 8.66 -13.18
N ARG A 169 12.51 7.87 -12.65
CA ARG A 169 12.76 6.51 -13.16
C ARG A 169 11.63 5.60 -12.69
N LEU A 170 10.64 5.38 -13.56
CA LEU A 170 9.47 4.56 -13.24
C LEU A 170 9.73 3.09 -13.56
N VAL A 171 9.29 2.22 -12.66
CA VAL A 171 9.22 0.77 -12.88
C VAL A 171 7.81 0.31 -12.55
N LYS A 172 7.12 -0.28 -13.51
CA LYS A 172 5.77 -0.82 -13.29
C LYS A 172 5.88 -2.26 -12.77
N VAL A 173 5.38 -2.48 -11.56
CA VAL A 173 5.26 -3.80 -10.92
C VAL A 173 3.82 -3.99 -10.49
N PRO A 174 2.99 -4.71 -11.26
CA PRO A 174 1.62 -5.00 -10.88
C PRO A 174 1.56 -5.74 -9.54
N LEU A 175 0.55 -5.43 -8.73
CA LEU A 175 0.30 -6.20 -7.52
C LEU A 175 -0.08 -7.64 -7.88
N GLY A 176 0.50 -8.58 -7.17
CA GLY A 176 0.17 -9.99 -7.29
C GLY A 176 -1.07 -10.38 -6.48
N VAL A 177 -1.55 -11.57 -6.73
CA VAL A 177 -2.58 -12.24 -5.96
C VAL A 177 -2.11 -13.65 -5.60
N ASP A 178 -2.49 -14.13 -4.44
CA ASP A 178 -2.22 -15.50 -4.03
C ASP A 178 -3.09 -16.48 -4.83
N LEU A 179 -2.49 -17.11 -5.85
CA LEU A 179 -3.17 -18.07 -6.73
C LEU A 179 -3.45 -19.42 -6.06
N GLU A 180 -2.83 -19.69 -4.91
CA GLU A 180 -3.19 -20.89 -4.14
C GLU A 180 -4.51 -20.66 -3.39
N THR A 181 -4.67 -19.49 -2.79
CA THR A 181 -5.92 -19.11 -2.13
C THR A 181 -7.03 -18.80 -3.14
N PHE A 182 -6.74 -17.98 -4.14
CA PHE A 182 -7.69 -17.56 -5.19
C PHE A 182 -7.59 -18.49 -6.41
N ASN A 183 -8.05 -19.73 -6.25
CA ASN A 183 -7.99 -20.76 -7.27
C ASN A 183 -9.41 -21.22 -7.63
N PRO A 184 -9.81 -21.16 -8.91
CA PRO A 184 -11.13 -21.64 -9.35
C PRO A 184 -11.44 -23.09 -8.96
N ASN A 185 -10.40 -23.93 -8.87
CA ASN A 185 -10.54 -25.34 -8.49
C ASN A 185 -10.86 -25.54 -7.01
N LYS A 186 -10.69 -24.52 -6.17
CA LYS A 186 -11.06 -24.53 -4.74
C LYS A 186 -12.48 -24.05 -4.48
N ARG A 187 -13.29 -23.94 -5.52
CA ARG A 187 -14.70 -23.57 -5.38
C ARG A 187 -15.42 -24.62 -4.52
N GLU A 188 -16.08 -24.15 -3.46
CA GLU A 188 -16.86 -25.03 -2.59
C GLU A 188 -17.97 -25.75 -3.39
N PRO A 189 -18.12 -27.06 -3.22
CA PRO A 189 -19.25 -27.81 -3.77
C PRO A 189 -20.56 -27.23 -3.21
N GLY A 190 -21.51 -26.96 -4.09
CA GLY A 190 -22.82 -26.42 -3.70
C GLY A 190 -23.00 -24.92 -3.85
N LEU A 191 -21.95 -24.14 -4.12
CA LEU A 191 -22.15 -22.79 -4.64
C LEU A 191 -22.86 -22.89 -5.99
N PRO A 192 -23.96 -22.11 -6.19
CA PRO A 192 -24.71 -22.17 -7.42
C PRO A 192 -23.78 -21.97 -8.61
N THR A 193 -23.68 -22.94 -9.49
CA THR A 193 -23.05 -22.75 -10.81
C THR A 193 -23.78 -21.63 -11.54
N PRO A 194 -23.09 -20.80 -12.33
CA PRO A 194 -23.79 -19.94 -13.25
C PRO A 194 -24.71 -20.85 -14.10
N ARG A 195 -26.02 -20.73 -13.90
CA ARG A 195 -26.95 -21.33 -14.85
C ARG A 195 -26.86 -20.52 -16.14
N PRO A 196 -26.94 -21.13 -17.32
CA PRO A 196 -26.92 -20.40 -18.59
C PRO A 196 -28.08 -19.40 -18.70
N ASP A 197 -29.07 -19.52 -17.86
CA ASP A 197 -30.37 -18.88 -18.02
C ASP A 197 -30.38 -17.57 -17.21
N ASP A 198 -30.15 -16.48 -17.89
CA ASP A 198 -30.66 -15.11 -17.65
C ASP A 198 -30.35 -14.42 -16.30
N VAL A 199 -29.57 -14.99 -15.37
CA VAL A 199 -29.24 -14.34 -14.11
C VAL A 199 -27.82 -13.80 -14.12
N LEU A 200 -27.66 -12.50 -14.31
CA LEU A 200 -26.39 -11.80 -14.10
C LEU A 200 -26.12 -11.69 -12.60
N ARG A 201 -25.02 -12.30 -12.14
CA ARG A 201 -24.56 -12.17 -10.75
C ARG A 201 -23.47 -11.12 -10.66
N LEU A 202 -23.75 -10.08 -9.89
CA LEU A 202 -22.80 -9.02 -9.58
C LEU A 202 -22.22 -9.26 -8.20
N CYS A 203 -20.88 -9.13 -8.07
CA CYS A 203 -20.19 -9.22 -6.81
C CYS A 203 -19.48 -7.88 -6.54
N TYR A 204 -19.74 -7.28 -5.38
CA TYR A 204 -19.00 -6.14 -4.89
C TYR A 204 -18.03 -6.60 -3.81
N VAL A 205 -16.74 -6.32 -4.00
CA VAL A 205 -15.69 -6.62 -3.04
C VAL A 205 -14.99 -5.32 -2.64
N GLY A 206 -15.15 -4.90 -1.39
CA GLY A 206 -14.56 -3.67 -0.90
C GLY A 206 -15.12 -3.25 0.45
N ARG A 207 -14.45 -2.27 1.08
CA ARG A 207 -14.96 -1.63 2.31
C ARG A 207 -16.24 -0.84 1.99
N MET A 208 -17.19 -0.84 2.91
CA MET A 208 -18.38 0.02 2.83
C MET A 208 -18.03 1.46 3.21
N SER A 209 -17.19 2.10 2.41
CA SER A 209 -16.73 3.47 2.60
C SER A 209 -17.13 4.34 1.42
N HIS A 210 -17.22 5.64 1.64
CA HIS A 210 -17.54 6.62 0.57
C HIS A 210 -16.54 6.52 -0.60
N GLU A 211 -15.27 6.31 -0.29
CA GLU A 211 -14.18 6.10 -1.27
C GLU A 211 -14.47 4.93 -2.23
N LYS A 212 -15.02 3.83 -1.70
CA LYS A 212 -15.34 2.63 -2.49
C LYS A 212 -16.71 2.65 -3.13
N SER A 213 -17.52 3.68 -2.84
CA SER A 213 -18.80 3.98 -3.49
C SER A 213 -19.73 2.77 -3.66
N PRO A 214 -20.05 2.01 -2.59
CA PRO A 214 -20.90 0.82 -2.70
C PRO A 214 -22.28 1.13 -3.28
N GLN A 215 -22.77 2.36 -3.08
CA GLN A 215 -24.01 2.84 -3.67
C GLN A 215 -24.00 2.82 -5.21
N LEU A 216 -22.83 3.03 -5.85
CA LEU A 216 -22.71 2.94 -7.30
C LEU A 216 -22.82 1.51 -7.79
N ALA A 217 -22.30 0.54 -7.03
CA ALA A 217 -22.46 -0.89 -7.35
C ALA A 217 -23.95 -1.30 -7.32
N VAL A 218 -24.69 -0.79 -6.33
CA VAL A 218 -26.15 -0.99 -6.25
C VAL A 218 -26.87 -0.29 -7.41
N ALA A 219 -26.50 0.95 -7.71
CA ALA A 219 -27.11 1.72 -8.80
C ALA A 219 -26.78 1.16 -10.19
N ALA A 220 -25.66 0.46 -10.36
CA ALA A 220 -25.30 -0.21 -11.60
C ALA A 220 -26.10 -1.50 -11.84
N ALA A 221 -26.72 -2.07 -10.80
CA ALA A 221 -27.61 -3.19 -10.95
C ALA A 221 -28.92 -2.69 -11.64
N PRO A 222 -29.32 -3.25 -12.81
CA PRO A 222 -30.54 -2.84 -13.45
C PRO A 222 -31.73 -3.04 -12.53
N VAL A 223 -32.71 -2.16 -12.63
CA VAL A 223 -33.93 -2.09 -11.81
C VAL A 223 -34.78 -3.38 -11.82
N SER A 224 -34.43 -4.37 -12.63
CA SER A 224 -35.11 -5.66 -12.76
C SER A 224 -34.78 -6.70 -11.69
N TYR A 225 -33.90 -6.42 -10.71
CA TYR A 225 -33.57 -7.36 -9.65
C TYR A 225 -34.45 -7.16 -8.42
N THR A 226 -35.16 -8.21 -8.04
CA THR A 226 -36.08 -8.19 -6.90
C THR A 226 -35.42 -8.59 -5.58
N HIS A 227 -34.16 -9.05 -5.57
CA HIS A 227 -33.49 -9.52 -4.35
C HIS A 227 -32.00 -9.15 -4.33
N LEU A 228 -31.56 -8.41 -3.29
CA LEU A 228 -30.18 -8.21 -2.90
C LEU A 228 -29.89 -9.04 -1.66
N THR A 229 -29.02 -10.04 -1.77
CA THR A 229 -28.49 -10.75 -0.60
C THR A 229 -27.12 -10.18 -0.24
N LEU A 230 -27.04 -9.59 0.95
CA LEU A 230 -25.77 -9.21 1.56
C LEU A 230 -25.30 -10.37 2.44
N PRO A 231 -24.25 -11.11 2.09
CA PRO A 231 -23.62 -11.99 3.05
C PRO A 231 -22.95 -11.10 4.10
N THR A 232 -23.52 -11.07 5.29
CA THR A 232 -22.90 -10.49 6.47
C THR A 232 -21.86 -11.48 6.96
N THR A 233 -20.61 -11.31 6.60
CA THR A 233 -19.52 -11.91 7.36
C THR A 233 -19.43 -11.17 8.68
N PRO A 234 -19.57 -11.85 9.85
CA PRO A 234 -19.27 -11.21 11.12
C PRO A 234 -17.82 -10.77 11.10
N TYR A 235 -17.58 -9.55 11.54
CA TYR A 235 -16.23 -9.07 11.82
C TYR A 235 -15.63 -9.96 12.90
N VAL A 236 -14.58 -10.70 12.60
CA VAL A 236 -13.70 -11.37 13.54
C VAL A 236 -12.54 -10.45 13.88
#